data_c54715be8933246f89e5d13177a17016
#
_entry.id   c54715be8933246f89e5d13177a17016
#
_cell.length_a   1.000
_cell.length_b   1.000
_cell.length_c   1.000
_cell.angle_alpha   90.00
_cell.angle_beta   90.00
_cell.angle_gamma   90.00
#
_symmetry.space_group_name_H-M   'P 1'
#
loop_
_entity.id
_entity.type
_entity.pdbx_description
1 polymer ?
#
loop_
_entity_poly.entity_id
_entity_poly.type
_entity_poly.pdbx_seq_one_letter_code
_entity_poly.pdbx_strand_id
1 'polypeptide(L)'
;MKKIFTFFIVFSILSCEQQTKELTVLNNSVSEEITFIIELDTKGNSEADVEEFTQYLSDFIVQREPSTVYGYYISKDGNKVTLIERYNNNEDGIQHGIDFINGPNFDKFFEMFEIESFITIGNASDKFKEFAMENGFVIDYRESIGGYVRR
;
A
#
# COMPACT_ATOMS: atom_id res chain seq x y z
N MET A 1 8.41 21.14 -74.05
CA MET A 1 9.04 21.32 -72.70
C MET A 1 8.20 20.55 -71.70
N LYS A 2 8.67 19.39 -71.23
CA LYS A 2 7.99 18.56 -70.21
C LYS A 2 8.56 18.93 -68.86
N LYS A 3 7.70 19.47 -67.97
CA LYS A 3 8.04 19.75 -66.55
C LYS A 3 7.90 18.46 -65.75
N ILE A 4 9.01 17.93 -65.23
CA ILE A 4 9.04 16.82 -64.28
C ILE A 4 8.84 17.39 -62.90
N PHE A 5 7.75 16.99 -62.25
CA PHE A 5 7.42 17.38 -60.88
C PHE A 5 7.93 16.28 -59.94
N THR A 6 9.05 16.53 -59.26
CA THR A 6 9.64 15.61 -58.31
C THR A 6 8.92 15.75 -56.97
N PHE A 7 8.18 14.71 -56.59
CA PHE A 7 7.46 14.63 -55.31
C PHE A 7 8.38 14.08 -54.25
N PHE A 8 8.79 14.95 -53.34
CA PHE A 8 9.59 14.54 -52.17
C PHE A 8 8.67 13.99 -51.09
N ILE A 9 8.66 12.68 -50.88
CA ILE A 9 8.00 12.03 -49.75
C ILE A 9 8.93 12.10 -48.54
N VAL A 10 8.60 12.97 -47.60
CA VAL A 10 9.28 13.04 -46.28
C VAL A 10 8.69 11.93 -45.39
N PHE A 11 9.45 10.86 -45.23
CA PHE A 11 9.13 9.83 -44.23
C PHE A 11 9.48 10.37 -42.85
N SER A 12 8.48 10.82 -42.09
CA SER A 12 8.61 11.10 -40.68
C SER A 12 8.63 9.77 -39.91
N ILE A 13 9.82 9.30 -39.56
CA ILE A 13 10.00 8.19 -38.63
C ILE A 13 9.61 8.71 -37.23
N LEU A 14 8.40 8.39 -36.80
CA LEU A 14 7.97 8.50 -35.40
C LEU A 14 8.78 7.45 -34.62
N SER A 15 9.92 7.86 -34.10
CA SER A 15 10.66 7.09 -33.10
C SER A 15 9.82 7.11 -31.83
N CYS A 16 9.16 5.99 -31.55
CA CYS A 16 8.56 5.74 -30.25
C CYS A 16 9.71 5.48 -29.28
N GLU A 17 10.17 6.51 -28.59
CA GLU A 17 11.11 6.37 -27.48
C GLU A 17 10.40 5.58 -26.38
N GLN A 18 10.63 4.28 -26.35
CA GLN A 18 10.26 3.43 -25.22
C GLN A 18 11.12 3.90 -24.03
N GLN A 19 10.55 4.70 -23.14
CA GLN A 19 11.17 5.01 -21.86
C GLN A 19 11.34 3.68 -21.11
N THR A 20 12.52 3.10 -21.19
CA THR A 20 12.90 1.98 -20.32
C THR A 20 13.01 2.55 -18.91
N LYS A 21 12.01 2.28 -18.06
CA LYS A 21 12.08 2.60 -16.64
C LYS A 21 13.27 1.84 -16.07
N GLU A 22 14.29 2.56 -15.64
CA GLU A 22 15.47 1.95 -15.03
C GLU A 22 15.04 1.28 -13.72
N LEU A 23 15.26 -0.02 -13.65
CA LEU A 23 14.85 -0.81 -12.50
C LEU A 23 15.91 -0.70 -11.41
N THR A 24 15.58 -0.04 -10.32
CA THR A 24 16.46 0.08 -9.15
C THR A 24 16.22 -1.09 -8.19
N VAL A 25 17.30 -1.76 -7.79
CA VAL A 25 17.28 -2.83 -6.77
C VAL A 25 18.03 -2.33 -5.54
N LEU A 26 17.34 -2.24 -4.42
CA LEU A 26 17.88 -1.79 -3.14
C LEU A 26 17.96 -2.97 -2.16
N ASN A 27 19.02 -3.00 -1.34
CA ASN A 27 19.06 -3.92 -0.22
C ASN A 27 17.95 -3.56 0.77
N ASN A 28 17.17 -4.55 1.18
CA ASN A 28 16.02 -4.34 2.08
C ASN A 28 16.42 -3.77 3.45
N SER A 29 17.65 -4.06 3.92
CA SER A 29 18.16 -3.54 5.19
C SER A 29 18.40 -2.03 5.22
N VAL A 30 18.45 -1.37 4.05
CA VAL A 30 18.59 0.10 3.92
C VAL A 30 17.35 0.75 3.31
N SER A 31 16.30 -0.03 3.09
CA SER A 31 15.01 0.50 2.64
C SER A 31 14.31 1.21 3.80
N GLU A 32 13.70 2.35 3.50
CA GLU A 32 12.84 3.07 4.43
C GLU A 32 11.38 2.56 4.39
N GLU A 33 11.09 1.63 3.47
CA GLU A 33 9.75 1.05 3.35
C GLU A 33 9.38 0.27 4.60
N ILE A 34 8.14 0.45 5.02
CA ILE A 34 7.51 -0.35 6.07
C ILE A 34 6.27 -1.03 5.51
N THR A 35 5.98 -2.23 6.01
CA THR A 35 4.79 -2.98 5.65
C THR A 35 4.07 -3.40 6.90
N PHE A 36 2.78 -3.16 6.95
CA PHE A 36 1.88 -3.63 7.99
C PHE A 36 1.23 -4.92 7.54
N ILE A 37 1.19 -5.89 8.42
CA ILE A 37 0.45 -7.14 8.28
C ILE A 37 -0.45 -7.23 9.49
N ILE A 38 -1.76 -7.08 9.28
CA ILE A 38 -2.75 -7.00 10.35
C ILE A 38 -3.74 -8.15 10.18
N GLU A 39 -3.85 -9.00 11.20
CA GLU A 39 -4.89 -10.03 11.25
C GLU A 39 -6.11 -9.49 11.97
N LEU A 40 -7.24 -9.61 11.31
CA LEU A 40 -8.52 -9.12 11.73
C LEU A 40 -9.51 -10.27 11.93
N ASP A 41 -10.18 -10.34 13.07
CA ASP A 41 -11.39 -11.14 13.24
C ASP A 41 -12.59 -10.39 12.68
N THR A 42 -13.44 -11.06 11.90
CA THR A 42 -14.64 -10.46 11.29
C THR A 42 -15.80 -10.25 12.26
N LYS A 43 -15.65 -10.66 13.51
CA LYS A 43 -16.68 -10.56 14.57
C LYS A 43 -18.02 -11.20 14.18
N GLY A 44 -17.97 -12.18 13.27
CA GLY A 44 -19.16 -12.86 12.76
C GLY A 44 -19.97 -12.08 11.73
N ASN A 45 -19.45 -10.96 11.23
CA ASN A 45 -20.01 -10.26 10.08
C ASN A 45 -20.03 -11.17 8.84
N SER A 46 -21.03 -11.01 7.97
CA SER A 46 -21.11 -11.84 6.77
C SER A 46 -19.98 -11.50 5.78
N GLU A 47 -19.57 -12.50 4.99
CA GLU A 47 -18.56 -12.29 3.93
C GLU A 47 -18.96 -11.14 2.99
N ALA A 48 -20.25 -11.03 2.66
CA ALA A 48 -20.76 -9.96 1.80
C ALA A 48 -20.59 -8.56 2.42
N ASP A 49 -20.88 -8.41 3.73
CA ASP A 49 -20.71 -7.13 4.43
C ASP A 49 -19.22 -6.77 4.55
N VAL A 50 -18.36 -7.77 4.79
CA VAL A 50 -16.91 -7.61 4.84
C VAL A 50 -16.37 -7.17 3.48
N GLU A 51 -16.79 -7.83 2.40
CA GLU A 51 -16.38 -7.49 1.02
C GLU A 51 -16.81 -6.06 0.65
N GLU A 52 -18.08 -5.70 0.89
CA GLU A 52 -18.58 -4.35 0.61
C GLU A 52 -17.79 -3.28 1.36
N PHE A 53 -17.56 -3.49 2.66
CA PHE A 53 -16.86 -2.52 3.47
C PHE A 53 -15.37 -2.39 3.12
N THR A 54 -14.67 -3.51 2.85
CA THR A 54 -13.26 -3.48 2.47
C THR A 54 -13.06 -2.88 1.08
N GLN A 55 -13.97 -3.11 0.13
CA GLN A 55 -13.96 -2.44 -1.16
C GLN A 55 -14.13 -0.92 -1.00
N TYR A 56 -15.11 -0.49 -0.19
CA TYR A 56 -15.29 0.92 0.11
C TYR A 56 -14.04 1.55 0.74
N LEU A 57 -13.39 0.88 1.72
CA LEU A 57 -12.16 1.37 2.32
C LEU A 57 -11.01 1.48 1.29
N SER A 58 -10.86 0.49 0.42
CA SER A 58 -9.84 0.51 -0.63
C SER A 58 -10.02 1.70 -1.56
N ASP A 59 -11.26 1.98 -2.00
CA ASP A 59 -11.58 3.12 -2.86
C ASP A 59 -11.39 4.46 -2.13
N PHE A 60 -11.62 4.49 -0.81
CA PHE A 60 -11.39 5.67 0.03
C PHE A 60 -9.90 5.97 0.19
N ILE A 61 -9.08 4.95 0.47
CA ILE A 61 -7.64 5.08 0.75
C ILE A 61 -6.86 5.42 -0.52
N VAL A 62 -7.11 4.75 -1.65
CA VAL A 62 -6.37 4.95 -2.90
C VAL A 62 -6.40 6.39 -3.41
N GLN A 63 -7.43 7.16 -3.04
CA GLN A 63 -7.59 8.56 -3.44
C GLN A 63 -6.86 9.56 -2.51
N ARG A 64 -6.39 9.12 -1.34
CA ARG A 64 -5.94 9.99 -0.25
C ARG A 64 -4.53 9.71 0.23
N GLU A 65 -4.06 8.48 0.05
CA GLU A 65 -2.84 8.03 0.71
C GLU A 65 -1.81 7.46 -0.26
N PRO A 66 -0.50 7.63 0.01
CA PRO A 66 0.58 7.17 -0.85
C PRO A 66 0.98 5.72 -0.60
N SER A 67 0.06 4.85 -0.13
CA SER A 67 0.34 3.41 0.03
C SER A 67 0.69 2.77 -1.32
N THR A 68 1.66 1.87 -1.31
CA THR A 68 2.10 1.15 -2.52
C THR A 68 1.46 -0.23 -2.65
N VAL A 69 0.95 -0.76 -1.53
CA VAL A 69 0.07 -1.93 -1.43
C VAL A 69 -0.98 -1.59 -0.40
N TYR A 70 -2.22 -1.92 -0.68
CA TYR A 70 -3.31 -1.87 0.27
C TYR A 70 -4.31 -2.96 -0.11
N GLY A 71 -4.38 -4.04 0.65
CA GLY A 71 -5.18 -5.18 0.25
C GLY A 71 -5.70 -6.01 1.41
N TYR A 72 -6.97 -6.40 1.31
CA TYR A 72 -7.66 -7.29 2.23
C TYR A 72 -7.78 -8.69 1.64
N TYR A 73 -7.49 -9.70 2.44
CA TYR A 73 -7.49 -11.11 2.04
C TYR A 73 -8.30 -11.93 3.04
N ILE A 74 -9.45 -12.43 2.63
CA ILE A 74 -10.35 -13.19 3.51
C ILE A 74 -9.97 -14.67 3.57
N SER A 75 -10.08 -15.27 4.76
CA SER A 75 -9.92 -16.70 4.96
C SER A 75 -11.07 -17.48 4.33
N LYS A 76 -10.83 -18.77 4.04
CA LYS A 76 -11.84 -19.64 3.39
C LYS A 76 -13.14 -19.78 4.18
N ASP A 77 -13.07 -19.69 5.50
CA ASP A 77 -14.23 -19.79 6.41
C ASP A 77 -14.90 -18.45 6.71
N GLY A 78 -14.38 -17.35 6.12
CA GLY A 78 -14.92 -16.01 6.28
C GLY A 78 -14.63 -15.35 7.63
N ASN A 79 -13.95 -16.02 8.57
CA ASN A 79 -13.80 -15.55 9.94
C ASN A 79 -12.62 -14.59 10.14
N LYS A 80 -11.65 -14.57 9.22
CA LYS A 80 -10.43 -13.79 9.31
C LYS A 80 -10.18 -12.99 8.05
N VAL A 81 -9.62 -11.81 8.22
CA VAL A 81 -9.09 -10.99 7.13
C VAL A 81 -7.66 -10.61 7.43
N THR A 82 -6.74 -10.91 6.50
CA THR A 82 -5.38 -10.36 6.53
C THR A 82 -5.38 -9.05 5.75
N LEU A 83 -5.05 -7.94 6.41
CA LEU A 83 -4.81 -6.65 5.76
C LEU A 83 -3.31 -6.47 5.58
N ILE A 84 -2.91 -6.15 4.34
CA ILE A 84 -1.52 -5.83 4.01
C ILE A 84 -1.46 -4.41 3.46
N GLU A 85 -0.64 -3.58 4.11
CA GLU A 85 -0.39 -2.20 3.70
C GLU A 85 1.11 -2.00 3.56
N ARG A 86 1.55 -1.28 2.53
CA ARG A 86 2.95 -0.93 2.36
C ARG A 86 3.12 0.55 2.04
N TYR A 87 4.03 1.18 2.75
CA TYR A 87 4.35 2.59 2.65
C TYR A 87 5.81 2.77 2.25
N ASN A 88 6.12 3.85 1.50
CA ASN A 88 7.48 4.13 1.02
C ASN A 88 8.46 4.48 2.13
N ASN A 89 7.94 4.96 3.27
CA ASN A 89 8.71 5.40 4.42
C ASN A 89 7.84 5.41 5.69
N ASN A 90 8.47 5.69 6.83
CA ASN A 90 7.79 5.72 8.12
C ASN A 90 6.81 6.90 8.27
N GLU A 91 7.10 8.04 7.64
CA GLU A 91 6.25 9.23 7.69
C GLU A 91 4.90 8.96 7.00
N ASP A 92 4.90 8.28 5.87
CA ASP A 92 3.68 7.88 5.17
C ASP A 92 2.83 6.94 6.06
N GLY A 93 3.46 6.00 6.76
CA GLY A 93 2.78 5.11 7.70
C GLY A 93 2.22 5.83 8.93
N ILE A 94 2.93 6.83 9.47
CA ILE A 94 2.43 7.69 10.55
C ILE A 94 1.22 8.49 10.06
N GLN A 95 1.33 9.08 8.85
CA GLN A 95 0.24 9.87 8.29
C GLN A 95 -1.02 9.03 8.10
N HIS A 96 -0.87 7.78 7.58
CA HIS A 96 -1.98 6.84 7.51
C HIS A 96 -2.62 6.61 8.89
N GLY A 97 -1.81 6.35 9.92
CA GLY A 97 -2.32 6.16 11.29
C GLY A 97 -3.09 7.39 11.81
N ILE A 98 -2.59 8.61 11.54
CA ILE A 98 -3.28 9.86 11.89
C ILE A 98 -4.61 9.98 11.16
N ASP A 99 -4.62 9.71 9.85
CA ASP A 99 -5.82 9.81 9.01
C ASP A 99 -6.87 8.74 9.39
N PHE A 100 -6.42 7.55 9.76
CA PHE A 100 -7.28 6.48 10.27
C PHE A 100 -7.95 6.87 11.59
N ILE A 101 -7.15 7.29 12.60
CA ILE A 101 -7.65 7.62 13.94
C ILE A 101 -8.66 8.79 13.90
N ASN A 102 -8.39 9.81 13.08
CA ASN A 102 -9.23 10.99 12.97
C ASN A 102 -10.25 10.89 11.82
N GLY A 103 -10.24 9.80 11.10
CA GLY A 103 -11.06 9.61 9.90
C GLY A 103 -12.49 9.17 10.20
N PRO A 104 -13.38 9.29 9.20
CA PRO A 104 -14.79 8.95 9.36
C PRO A 104 -15.07 7.45 9.48
N ASN A 105 -14.06 6.62 9.18
CA ASN A 105 -14.21 5.17 9.12
C ASN A 105 -13.73 4.44 10.37
N PHE A 106 -13.15 5.16 11.34
CA PHE A 106 -12.57 4.59 12.55
C PHE A 106 -13.55 3.72 13.33
N ASP A 107 -14.69 4.30 13.73
CA ASP A 107 -15.71 3.58 14.49
C ASP A 107 -16.26 2.39 13.71
N LYS A 108 -16.56 2.59 12.42
CA LYS A 108 -17.08 1.53 11.55
C LYS A 108 -16.09 0.39 11.36
N PHE A 109 -14.80 0.69 11.28
CA PHE A 109 -13.76 -0.34 11.20
C PHE A 109 -13.80 -1.26 12.44
N PHE A 110 -13.90 -0.71 13.63
CA PHE A 110 -13.98 -1.50 14.88
C PHE A 110 -15.34 -2.13 15.14
N GLU A 111 -16.41 -1.68 14.49
CA GLU A 111 -17.66 -2.42 14.43
C GLU A 111 -17.53 -3.71 13.60
N MET A 112 -16.81 -3.61 12.47
CA MET A 112 -16.63 -4.72 11.51
C MET A 112 -15.56 -5.70 11.93
N PHE A 113 -14.47 -5.21 12.56
CA PHE A 113 -13.27 -6.00 12.82
C PHE A 113 -12.79 -5.87 14.27
N GLU A 114 -12.07 -6.91 14.70
CA GLU A 114 -11.20 -6.88 15.88
C GLU A 114 -9.77 -7.17 15.42
N ILE A 115 -8.79 -6.33 15.84
CA ILE A 115 -7.37 -6.57 15.54
C ILE A 115 -6.86 -7.67 16.46
N GLU A 116 -6.49 -8.81 15.89
CA GLU A 116 -5.89 -9.92 16.63
C GLU A 116 -4.37 -9.84 16.71
N SER A 117 -3.75 -9.38 15.62
CA SER A 117 -2.32 -9.10 15.60
C SER A 117 -1.99 -7.97 14.63
N PHE A 118 -0.95 -7.20 14.98
CA PHE A 118 -0.39 -6.17 14.13
C PHE A 118 1.13 -6.34 14.08
N ILE A 119 1.63 -6.68 12.89
CA ILE A 119 3.05 -6.85 12.64
C ILE A 119 3.50 -5.72 11.72
N THR A 120 4.59 -5.04 12.07
CA THR A 120 5.28 -4.12 11.16
C THR A 120 6.63 -4.72 10.77
N ILE A 121 6.81 -4.97 9.47
CA ILE A 121 8.08 -5.43 8.90
C ILE A 121 8.80 -4.29 8.18
N GLY A 122 10.12 -4.24 8.32
CA GLY A 122 10.98 -3.17 7.81
C GLY A 122 11.64 -2.38 8.94
N ASN A 123 12.26 -1.25 8.59
CA ASN A 123 13.03 -0.45 9.54
C ASN A 123 12.13 0.61 10.20
N ALA A 124 11.27 0.17 11.13
CA ALA A 124 10.41 1.07 11.89
C ALA A 124 11.24 2.08 12.72
N SER A 125 11.08 3.36 12.47
CA SER A 125 11.77 4.44 13.17
C SER A 125 11.27 4.60 14.61
N ASP A 126 12.10 5.19 15.47
CA ASP A 126 11.70 5.48 16.86
C ASP A 126 10.46 6.40 16.88
N LYS A 127 10.38 7.37 15.96
CA LYS A 127 9.22 8.25 15.82
C LYS A 127 7.94 7.48 15.49
N PHE A 128 8.02 6.47 14.60
CA PHE A 128 6.86 5.62 14.29
C PHE A 128 6.45 4.77 15.51
N LYS A 129 7.43 4.19 16.21
CA LYS A 129 7.18 3.38 17.42
C LYS A 129 6.55 4.21 18.54
N GLU A 130 7.02 5.45 18.74
CA GLU A 130 6.46 6.40 19.71
C GLU A 130 5.02 6.77 19.35
N PHE A 131 4.76 7.15 18.10
CA PHE A 131 3.41 7.43 17.60
C PHE A 131 2.45 6.25 17.84
N ALA A 132 2.88 5.02 17.50
CA ALA A 132 2.05 3.83 17.68
C ALA A 132 1.73 3.58 19.16
N MET A 133 2.72 3.71 20.04
CA MET A 133 2.57 3.54 21.48
C MET A 133 1.62 4.60 22.08
N GLU A 134 1.77 5.86 21.70
CA GLU A 134 0.92 6.96 22.19
C GLU A 134 -0.54 6.81 21.79
N ASN A 135 -0.79 6.15 20.65
CA ASN A 135 -2.14 5.89 20.15
C ASN A 135 -2.68 4.50 20.51
N GLY A 136 -1.98 3.76 21.37
CA GLY A 136 -2.44 2.49 21.92
C GLY A 136 -2.33 1.29 20.98
N PHE A 137 -1.58 1.40 19.89
CA PHE A 137 -1.32 0.27 19.00
C PHE A 137 -0.29 -0.68 19.62
N VAL A 138 -0.64 -1.95 19.67
CA VAL A 138 0.25 -3.03 20.10
C VAL A 138 0.84 -3.70 18.85
N ILE A 139 2.11 -3.40 18.55
CA ILE A 139 2.77 -3.81 17.31
C ILE A 139 3.97 -4.71 17.60
N ASP A 140 4.06 -5.83 16.86
CA ASP A 140 5.24 -6.67 16.76
C ASP A 140 6.16 -6.12 15.64
N TYR A 141 7.31 -5.55 16.01
CA TYR A 141 8.27 -4.97 15.07
C TYR A 141 9.30 -5.99 14.62
N ARG A 142 9.42 -6.19 13.30
CA ARG A 142 10.35 -7.14 12.69
C ARG A 142 11.26 -6.42 11.71
N GLU A 143 12.50 -6.22 12.12
CA GLU A 143 13.52 -5.55 11.31
C GLU A 143 13.97 -6.43 10.14
N SER A 144 14.41 -5.77 9.07
CA SER A 144 14.94 -6.47 7.90
C SER A 144 16.33 -7.03 8.18
N ILE A 145 16.51 -8.33 7.99
CA ILE A 145 17.78 -9.03 8.11
C ILE A 145 18.39 -9.44 6.76
N GLY A 146 17.70 -9.16 5.66
CA GLY A 146 18.12 -9.49 4.30
C GLY A 146 16.98 -9.37 3.30
N GLY A 147 17.34 -9.48 2.02
CA GLY A 147 16.39 -9.35 0.92
C GLY A 147 16.61 -8.09 0.08
N TYR A 148 15.68 -7.80 -0.82
CA TYR A 148 15.76 -6.63 -1.69
C TYR A 148 14.36 -6.03 -1.95
N VAL A 149 14.34 -4.74 -2.25
CA VAL A 149 13.21 -4.02 -2.81
C VAL A 149 13.53 -3.63 -4.24
N ARG A 150 12.59 -3.78 -5.15
CA ARG A 150 12.72 -3.42 -6.56
C ARG A 150 11.72 -2.30 -6.90
N ARG A 151 12.24 -1.20 -7.47
CA ARG A 151 11.45 0.00 -7.84
C ARG A 151 11.62 0.36 -9.30
#